data_2d2401b1eb2423ebabc78db2ffb48005
#
_entry.id   2d2401b1eb2423ebabc78db2ffb48005
#
_cell.length_a   1.000
_cell.length_b   1.000
_cell.length_c   1.000
_cell.angle_alpha   90.00
_cell.angle_beta   90.00
_cell.angle_gamma   90.00
#
_symmetry.space_group_name_H-M   'P 1'
#
loop_
_entity.id
_entity.type
_entity.pdbx_description
1 polymer ?
#
loop_
_entity_poly.entity_id
_entity_poly.type
_entity_poly.pdbx_seq_one_letter_code
_entity_poly.pdbx_strand_id
1 'polypeptide(L)'
;VEEEIKQRVANPSETEGLFRVGASETIAQAWLPEFLKAFSNQYPRVNVDLTVDISLNLRSALLERRLDLVFLMGPVSEFSVENVELPSFDLHWYRSTENEETDLSAIPVISYSSQTRPYRELMSELSRRIGPRLRVFASASLSASLKMIAAGIAVGPYPRALADDFLQSGQIVEFDPGFRPRPLAFTASYLSEPRSFLVENSSEIAREVALDWDASYPR
;
A
#
# COMPACT_ATOMS: atom_id res chain seq x y z
N VAL A 1 -24.12 20.80 -29.01
CA VAL A 1 -23.55 19.45 -29.30
C VAL A 1 -22.29 19.21 -28.46
N GLU A 2 -21.30 20.11 -28.43
CA GLU A 2 -20.10 19.96 -27.55
C GLU A 2 -20.40 20.09 -26.07
N GLU A 3 -21.35 20.94 -25.65
CA GLU A 3 -21.81 21.05 -24.26
C GLU A 3 -22.63 19.83 -23.83
N GLU A 4 -23.45 19.26 -24.70
CA GLU A 4 -24.20 18.01 -24.42
C GLU A 4 -23.26 16.79 -24.29
N ILE A 5 -22.16 16.74 -25.08
CA ILE A 5 -21.13 15.72 -24.96
C ILE A 5 -20.35 15.87 -23.65
N LYS A 6 -20.01 17.12 -23.27
CA LYS A 6 -19.36 17.41 -21.98
C LYS A 6 -20.25 17.07 -20.78
N GLN A 7 -21.57 17.34 -20.84
CA GLN A 7 -22.51 17.00 -19.79
C GLN A 7 -22.76 15.46 -19.70
N ARG A 8 -22.80 14.73 -20.81
CA ARG A 8 -22.92 13.26 -20.80
C ARG A 8 -21.70 12.56 -20.24
N VAL A 9 -20.49 13.11 -20.47
CA VAL A 9 -19.24 12.59 -19.88
C VAL A 9 -19.09 12.96 -18.41
N ALA A 10 -19.88 13.92 -17.93
CA ALA A 10 -19.79 14.45 -16.57
C ALA A 10 -20.82 13.89 -15.57
N ASN A 11 -21.69 12.95 -15.96
CA ASN A 11 -22.64 12.32 -15.03
C ASN A 11 -22.10 10.97 -14.56
N PRO A 12 -21.51 10.91 -13.36
CA PRO A 12 -20.91 9.67 -12.83
C PRO A 12 -21.89 8.50 -12.76
N SER A 13 -23.16 8.77 -12.45
CA SER A 13 -24.19 7.72 -12.30
C SER A 13 -24.56 7.03 -13.62
N GLU A 14 -24.27 7.65 -14.76
CA GLU A 14 -24.53 7.10 -16.09
C GLU A 14 -23.26 6.54 -16.77
N THR A 15 -22.10 6.74 -16.16
CA THR A 15 -20.82 6.22 -16.67
C THR A 15 -20.82 4.70 -16.57
N GLU A 16 -20.46 4.05 -17.68
CA GLU A 16 -20.34 2.59 -17.80
C GLU A 16 -18.94 2.20 -18.27
N GLY A 17 -18.56 0.98 -17.98
CA GLY A 17 -17.31 0.39 -18.46
C GLY A 17 -16.56 -0.42 -17.44
N LEU A 18 -15.28 -0.64 -17.71
CA LEU A 18 -14.35 -1.34 -16.84
C LEU A 18 -13.28 -0.35 -16.33
N PHE A 19 -13.10 -0.32 -15.03
CA PHE A 19 -12.08 0.47 -14.35
C PHE A 19 -11.04 -0.47 -13.74
N ARG A 20 -9.79 -0.42 -14.23
CA ARG A 20 -8.70 -1.30 -13.83
C ARG A 20 -7.83 -0.60 -12.79
N VAL A 21 -7.93 -1.06 -11.56
CA VAL A 21 -7.26 -0.45 -10.40
C VAL A 21 -6.17 -1.38 -9.88
N GLY A 22 -4.99 -0.84 -9.64
CA GLY A 22 -3.90 -1.53 -8.97
C GLY A 22 -3.64 -0.96 -7.58
N ALA A 23 -3.36 -1.82 -6.61
CA ALA A 23 -3.00 -1.38 -5.27
C ALA A 23 -1.89 -2.24 -4.67
N SER A 24 -1.02 -1.63 -3.86
CA SER A 24 -0.14 -2.40 -2.99
C SER A 24 -0.93 -3.08 -1.88
N GLU A 25 -0.41 -4.18 -1.33
CA GLU A 25 -1.08 -4.92 -0.25
C GLU A 25 -1.33 -4.04 0.99
N THR A 26 -0.45 -3.10 1.30
CA THR A 26 -0.64 -2.14 2.39
C THR A 26 -1.94 -1.35 2.22
N ILE A 27 -2.15 -0.78 1.04
CA ILE A 27 -3.38 -0.03 0.71
C ILE A 27 -4.59 -0.97 0.67
N ALA A 28 -4.44 -2.15 0.10
CA ALA A 28 -5.52 -3.13 -0.02
C ALA A 28 -6.08 -3.56 1.34
N GLN A 29 -5.24 -3.66 2.37
CA GLN A 29 -5.63 -4.02 3.73
C GLN A 29 -5.98 -2.80 4.60
N ALA A 30 -5.69 -1.58 4.17
CA ALA A 30 -6.04 -0.37 4.88
C ALA A 30 -7.39 0.19 4.39
N TRP A 31 -7.38 1.19 3.55
CA TRP A 31 -8.55 1.97 3.17
C TRP A 31 -9.12 1.65 1.77
N LEU A 32 -8.56 0.70 1.02
CA LEU A 32 -9.08 0.34 -0.30
C LEU A 32 -10.56 -0.10 -0.30
N PRO A 33 -11.06 -0.87 0.70
CA PRO A 33 -12.47 -1.21 0.77
C PRO A 33 -13.39 0.02 0.87
N GLU A 34 -13.01 1.02 1.65
CA GLU A 34 -13.74 2.29 1.80
C GLU A 34 -13.72 3.10 0.49
N PHE A 35 -12.58 3.11 -0.20
CA PHE A 35 -12.48 3.72 -1.53
C PHE A 35 -13.43 3.04 -2.52
N LEU A 36 -13.41 1.71 -2.61
CA LEU A 36 -14.28 0.98 -3.53
C LEU A 36 -15.76 1.19 -3.21
N LYS A 37 -16.11 1.32 -1.94
CA LYS A 37 -17.48 1.66 -1.52
C LYS A 37 -17.86 3.06 -1.98
N ALA A 38 -17.03 4.07 -1.75
CA ALA A 38 -17.26 5.45 -2.17
C ALA A 38 -17.34 5.56 -3.71
N PHE A 39 -16.41 4.90 -4.41
CA PHE A 39 -16.39 4.80 -5.87
C PHE A 39 -17.67 4.18 -6.42
N SER A 40 -18.08 3.01 -5.91
CA SER A 40 -19.29 2.31 -6.40
C SER A 40 -20.57 3.08 -6.14
N ASN A 41 -20.64 3.88 -5.08
CA ASN A 41 -21.77 4.78 -4.83
C ASN A 41 -21.85 5.90 -5.87
N GLN A 42 -20.71 6.40 -6.35
CA GLN A 42 -20.66 7.48 -7.34
C GLN A 42 -20.75 6.95 -8.78
N TYR A 43 -20.19 5.77 -9.03
CA TYR A 43 -20.13 5.12 -10.35
C TYR A 43 -20.79 3.74 -10.34
N PRO A 44 -22.11 3.64 -10.12
CA PRO A 44 -22.78 2.36 -9.85
C PRO A 44 -22.83 1.40 -11.06
N ARG A 45 -22.50 1.89 -12.27
CA ARG A 45 -22.55 1.10 -13.52
C ARG A 45 -21.15 0.76 -14.07
N VAL A 46 -20.08 1.12 -13.33
CA VAL A 46 -18.70 0.81 -13.69
C VAL A 46 -18.27 -0.47 -12.98
N ASN A 47 -17.79 -1.44 -13.75
CA ASN A 47 -17.15 -2.63 -13.22
C ASN A 47 -15.70 -2.30 -12.81
N VAL A 48 -15.24 -2.92 -11.74
CA VAL A 48 -13.86 -2.76 -11.25
C VAL A 48 -13.10 -4.06 -11.40
N ASP A 49 -11.91 -3.98 -12.01
CA ASP A 49 -10.92 -5.06 -12.03
C ASP A 49 -9.75 -4.67 -11.13
N LEU A 50 -9.57 -5.38 -10.02
CA LEU A 50 -8.59 -5.06 -8.99
C LEU A 50 -7.38 -6.00 -9.07
N THR A 51 -6.21 -5.40 -9.20
CA THR A 51 -4.90 -6.08 -9.11
C THR A 51 -4.18 -5.66 -7.83
N VAL A 52 -3.74 -6.63 -7.02
CA VAL A 52 -2.86 -6.37 -5.87
C VAL A 52 -1.47 -6.90 -6.19
N ASP A 53 -0.47 -6.02 -6.16
CA ASP A 53 0.91 -6.37 -6.51
C ASP A 53 1.92 -5.41 -5.85
N ILE A 54 3.21 -5.68 -6.01
CA ILE A 54 4.28 -4.77 -5.57
C ILE A 54 4.32 -3.52 -6.45
N SER A 55 4.80 -2.40 -5.89
CA SER A 55 4.81 -1.10 -6.58
C SER A 55 5.55 -1.11 -7.91
N LEU A 56 6.61 -1.93 -8.05
CA LEU A 56 7.34 -2.07 -9.31
C LEU A 56 6.45 -2.60 -10.44
N ASN A 57 5.69 -3.66 -10.17
CA ASN A 57 4.78 -4.28 -11.14
C ASN A 57 3.59 -3.38 -11.45
N LEU A 58 3.04 -2.70 -10.45
CA LEU A 58 1.96 -1.72 -10.62
C LEU A 58 2.40 -0.56 -11.51
N ARG A 59 3.61 -0.03 -11.29
CA ARG A 59 4.20 1.01 -12.15
C ARG A 59 4.30 0.54 -13.60
N SER A 60 4.85 -0.64 -13.84
CA SER A 60 4.97 -1.20 -15.19
C SER A 60 3.60 -1.37 -15.84
N ALA A 61 2.63 -1.92 -15.11
CA ALA A 61 1.27 -2.13 -15.61
C ALA A 61 0.55 -0.80 -15.95
N LEU A 62 0.79 0.27 -15.18
CA LEU A 62 0.29 1.60 -15.49
C LEU A 62 0.89 2.14 -16.80
N LEU A 63 2.21 2.12 -16.93
CA LEU A 63 2.92 2.63 -18.11
C LEU A 63 2.59 1.83 -19.37
N GLU A 64 2.31 0.55 -19.26
CA GLU A 64 1.84 -0.33 -20.33
C GLU A 64 0.32 -0.23 -20.59
N ARG A 65 -0.38 0.68 -19.91
CA ARG A 65 -1.83 0.89 -20.02
C ARG A 65 -2.69 -0.33 -19.68
N ARG A 66 -2.17 -1.25 -18.87
CA ARG A 66 -2.90 -2.39 -18.33
C ARG A 66 -3.73 -2.04 -17.08
N LEU A 67 -3.34 -0.97 -16.39
CA LEU A 67 -4.08 -0.38 -15.27
C LEU A 67 -4.39 1.09 -15.56
N ASP A 68 -5.50 1.57 -15.04
CA ASP A 68 -5.98 2.94 -15.24
C ASP A 68 -5.58 3.86 -14.07
N LEU A 69 -5.63 3.34 -12.83
CA LEU A 69 -5.23 4.02 -11.60
C LEU A 69 -4.46 3.04 -10.71
N VAL A 70 -3.38 3.49 -10.11
CA VAL A 70 -2.59 2.66 -9.19
C VAL A 70 -2.30 3.38 -7.88
N PHE A 71 -2.42 2.66 -6.78
CA PHE A 71 -2.03 3.08 -5.43
C PHE A 71 -0.73 2.36 -5.05
N LEU A 72 0.38 3.08 -5.13
CA LEU A 72 1.71 2.49 -4.99
C LEU A 72 2.65 3.39 -4.18
N MET A 73 3.79 2.84 -3.78
CA MET A 73 4.87 3.64 -3.23
C MET A 73 5.46 4.51 -4.34
N GLY A 74 5.08 5.80 -4.31
CA GLY A 74 5.43 6.78 -5.31
C GLY A 74 6.34 7.90 -4.80
N PRO A 75 6.45 8.99 -5.54
CA PRO A 75 5.82 9.23 -6.84
C PRO A 75 6.43 8.42 -7.99
N VAL A 76 5.65 8.26 -9.07
CA VAL A 76 6.14 7.72 -10.34
C VAL A 76 6.77 8.87 -11.13
N SER A 77 8.09 8.81 -11.35
CA SER A 77 8.86 9.86 -12.02
C SER A 77 8.83 9.69 -13.54
N GLU A 78 7.67 9.93 -14.14
CA GLU A 78 7.45 9.93 -15.59
C GLU A 78 6.61 11.14 -15.98
N PHE A 79 6.97 11.85 -17.06
CA PHE A 79 6.23 13.06 -17.49
C PHE A 79 4.76 12.83 -17.82
N SER A 80 4.44 11.59 -18.23
CA SER A 80 3.07 11.21 -18.60
C SER A 80 2.21 10.77 -17.41
N VAL A 81 2.75 10.81 -16.19
CA VAL A 81 2.07 10.33 -15.00
C VAL A 81 1.74 11.48 -14.07
N GLU A 82 0.46 11.59 -13.73
CA GLU A 82 -0.01 12.43 -12.63
C GLU A 82 0.07 11.64 -11.32
N ASN A 83 0.53 12.31 -10.26
CA ASN A 83 0.66 11.74 -8.93
C ASN A 83 -0.13 12.58 -7.92
N VAL A 84 -1.11 11.97 -7.29
CA VAL A 84 -1.84 12.55 -6.16
C VAL A 84 -1.26 11.98 -4.87
N GLU A 85 -0.72 12.85 -4.03
CA GLU A 85 -0.12 12.44 -2.76
C GLU A 85 -1.17 11.89 -1.79
N LEU A 86 -0.83 10.78 -1.13
CA LEU A 86 -1.65 10.09 -0.15
C LEU A 86 -0.96 10.10 1.22
N PRO A 87 -1.68 9.90 2.33
CA PRO A 87 -1.09 9.72 3.64
C PRO A 87 -0.05 8.59 3.66
N SER A 88 1.06 8.80 4.35
CA SER A 88 2.09 7.80 4.55
C SER A 88 1.75 6.86 5.70
N PHE A 89 2.37 5.69 5.70
CA PHE A 89 2.23 4.71 6.78
C PHE A 89 3.51 4.63 7.58
N ASP A 90 3.42 4.85 8.89
CA ASP A 90 4.51 4.59 9.82
C ASP A 90 4.73 3.08 9.98
N LEU A 91 5.98 2.67 10.20
CA LEU A 91 6.36 1.28 10.41
C LEU A 91 6.68 1.06 11.88
N HIS A 92 6.07 0.03 12.45
CA HIS A 92 6.28 -0.41 13.82
C HIS A 92 6.83 -1.83 13.85
N TRP A 93 7.74 -2.12 14.77
CA TRP A 93 8.33 -3.44 14.91
C TRP A 93 7.43 -4.36 15.71
N TYR A 94 7.24 -5.57 15.19
CA TYR A 94 6.41 -6.59 15.81
C TYR A 94 7.19 -7.87 16.04
N ARG A 95 6.91 -8.52 17.18
CA ARG A 95 7.35 -9.86 17.56
C ARG A 95 6.17 -10.70 18.03
N SER A 96 6.34 -12.01 18.11
CA SER A 96 5.37 -12.89 18.76
C SER A 96 5.29 -12.62 20.26
N THR A 97 4.13 -12.83 20.85
CA THR A 97 3.97 -12.87 22.32
C THR A 97 4.57 -14.13 22.93
N GLU A 98 4.72 -15.21 22.14
CA GLU A 98 5.31 -16.47 22.58
C GLU A 98 6.85 -16.51 22.46
N ASN A 99 7.44 -15.57 21.72
CA ASN A 99 8.89 -15.44 21.57
C ASN A 99 9.33 -14.03 21.95
N GLU A 100 9.97 -13.90 23.11
CA GLU A 100 10.43 -12.63 23.67
C GLU A 100 11.78 -12.14 23.09
N GLU A 101 12.36 -12.86 22.13
CA GLU A 101 13.63 -12.46 21.53
C GLU A 101 13.48 -11.13 20.77
N THR A 102 14.33 -10.18 21.11
CA THR A 102 14.39 -8.83 20.52
C THR A 102 15.74 -8.50 19.90
N ASP A 103 16.75 -9.38 20.10
CA ASP A 103 18.05 -9.23 19.47
C ASP A 103 17.95 -9.64 17.98
N LEU A 104 17.99 -8.66 17.10
CA LEU A 104 17.92 -8.88 15.65
C LEU A 104 19.10 -9.69 15.07
N SER A 105 20.13 -9.97 15.88
CA SER A 105 21.21 -10.89 15.53
C SER A 105 20.89 -12.35 15.86
N ALA A 106 19.92 -12.58 16.72
CA ALA A 106 19.50 -13.91 17.19
C ALA A 106 18.25 -14.43 16.46
N ILE A 107 17.32 -13.54 16.09
CA ILE A 107 16.09 -13.88 15.38
C ILE A 107 16.10 -13.30 13.94
N PRO A 108 15.57 -14.03 12.92
CA PRO A 108 15.46 -13.47 11.56
C PRO A 108 14.54 -12.25 11.52
N VAL A 109 14.91 -11.30 10.67
CA VAL A 109 14.02 -10.18 10.29
C VAL A 109 13.26 -10.55 9.03
N ILE A 110 11.94 -10.46 9.05
CA ILE A 110 11.12 -10.59 7.85
C ILE A 110 10.81 -9.21 7.28
N SER A 111 11.01 -9.06 5.98
CA SER A 111 10.85 -7.80 5.27
C SER A 111 10.02 -7.98 4.00
N TYR A 112 9.84 -6.89 3.30
CA TYR A 112 9.17 -6.81 2.01
C TYR A 112 9.91 -7.60 0.93
N SER A 113 9.31 -7.75 -0.26
CA SER A 113 9.98 -8.35 -1.42
C SER A 113 11.33 -7.67 -1.67
N SER A 114 12.35 -8.47 -1.99
CA SER A 114 13.73 -8.00 -2.23
C SER A 114 13.86 -6.97 -3.36
N GLN A 115 12.88 -6.89 -4.23
CA GLN A 115 12.82 -5.92 -5.34
C GLN A 115 12.29 -4.54 -4.92
N THR A 116 11.83 -4.38 -3.67
CA THR A 116 11.19 -3.16 -3.19
C THR A 116 12.18 -2.19 -2.55
N ARG A 117 11.83 -0.89 -2.58
CA ARG A 117 12.59 0.15 -1.88
C ARG A 117 12.66 -0.08 -0.36
N PRO A 118 11.54 -0.35 0.34
CA PRO A 118 11.60 -0.59 1.78
C PRO A 118 12.50 -1.76 2.19
N TYR A 119 12.57 -2.82 1.39
CA TYR A 119 13.54 -3.89 1.62
C TYR A 119 14.98 -3.37 1.55
N ARG A 120 15.33 -2.65 0.48
CA ARG A 120 16.71 -2.14 0.30
C ARG A 120 17.12 -1.16 1.40
N GLU A 121 16.23 -0.27 1.79
CA GLU A 121 16.48 0.69 2.88
C GLU A 121 16.67 -0.02 4.22
N LEU A 122 15.78 -0.97 4.55
CA LEU A 122 15.88 -1.76 5.77
C LEU A 122 17.15 -2.60 5.80
N MET A 123 17.49 -3.25 4.70
CA MET A 123 18.72 -4.06 4.58
C MET A 123 19.98 -3.21 4.79
N SER A 124 20.04 -2.03 4.21
CA SER A 124 21.16 -1.10 4.39
C SER A 124 21.33 -0.75 5.87
N GLU A 125 20.27 -0.42 6.56
CA GLU A 125 20.30 -0.05 7.97
C GLU A 125 20.67 -1.23 8.88
N LEU A 126 20.04 -2.40 8.65
CA LEU A 126 20.30 -3.61 9.45
C LEU A 126 21.72 -4.13 9.25
N SER A 127 22.22 -4.14 8.01
CA SER A 127 23.61 -4.59 7.73
C SER A 127 24.63 -3.72 8.45
N ARG A 128 24.38 -2.41 8.53
CA ARG A 128 25.25 -1.48 9.25
C ARG A 128 25.23 -1.71 10.77
N ARG A 129 24.06 -2.05 11.35
CA ARG A 129 23.88 -2.22 12.80
C ARG A 129 24.29 -3.59 13.29
N ILE A 130 23.99 -4.64 12.55
CA ILE A 130 24.09 -6.05 12.98
C ILE A 130 25.25 -6.78 12.30
N GLY A 131 25.55 -6.42 11.05
CA GLY A 131 26.63 -7.02 10.27
C GLY A 131 26.35 -8.50 9.88
N PRO A 132 27.40 -9.38 9.94
CA PRO A 132 27.31 -10.73 9.37
C PRO A 132 26.32 -11.67 10.03
N ARG A 133 25.85 -11.37 11.22
CA ARG A 133 24.86 -12.20 11.94
C ARG A 133 23.43 -11.96 11.50
N LEU A 134 23.20 -10.94 10.67
CA LEU A 134 21.89 -10.63 10.17
C LEU A 134 21.34 -11.77 9.29
N ARG A 135 20.14 -12.22 9.61
CA ARG A 135 19.35 -13.16 8.81
C ARG A 135 18.07 -12.47 8.37
N VAL A 136 17.76 -12.50 7.07
CA VAL A 136 16.58 -11.83 6.54
C VAL A 136 15.75 -12.79 5.69
N PHE A 137 14.45 -12.77 5.92
CA PHE A 137 13.45 -13.37 5.06
C PHE A 137 12.78 -12.25 4.25
N ALA A 138 12.67 -12.42 2.94
CA ALA A 138 11.97 -11.51 2.06
C ALA A 138 10.66 -12.12 1.58
N SER A 139 9.58 -11.38 1.64
CA SER A 139 8.26 -11.84 1.21
C SER A 139 7.51 -10.77 0.45
N ALA A 140 6.85 -11.17 -0.65
CA ALA A 140 5.92 -10.32 -1.37
C ALA A 140 4.53 -10.27 -0.71
N SER A 141 4.21 -11.24 0.16
CA SER A 141 2.94 -11.30 0.89
C SER A 141 3.12 -10.77 2.32
N LEU A 142 2.53 -9.63 2.61
CA LEU A 142 2.58 -9.02 3.95
C LEU A 142 1.74 -9.81 4.94
N SER A 143 0.62 -10.38 4.50
CA SER A 143 -0.22 -11.26 5.31
C SER A 143 0.53 -12.52 5.76
N ALA A 144 1.32 -13.14 4.87
CA ALA A 144 2.16 -14.27 5.22
C ALA A 144 3.27 -13.87 6.20
N SER A 145 3.86 -12.69 6.00
CA SER A 145 4.90 -12.15 6.89
C SER A 145 4.39 -11.98 8.33
N LEU A 146 3.22 -11.42 8.52
CA LEU A 146 2.61 -11.26 9.85
C LEU A 146 2.29 -12.61 10.50
N LYS A 147 1.85 -13.61 9.75
CA LYS A 147 1.68 -14.98 10.24
C LYS A 147 2.99 -15.61 10.71
N MET A 148 4.10 -15.35 10.02
CA MET A 148 5.43 -15.81 10.42
C MET A 148 5.90 -15.11 11.71
N ILE A 149 5.60 -13.81 11.86
CA ILE A 149 5.87 -13.09 13.12
C ILE A 149 5.04 -13.69 14.25
N ALA A 150 3.74 -13.89 14.06
CA ALA A 150 2.86 -14.48 15.06
C ALA A 150 3.30 -15.89 15.47
N ALA A 151 3.84 -16.68 14.54
CA ALA A 151 4.41 -18.00 14.81
C ALA A 151 5.80 -17.96 15.51
N GLY A 152 6.34 -16.77 15.82
CA GLY A 152 7.63 -16.61 16.49
C GLY A 152 8.85 -16.96 15.63
N ILE A 153 8.69 -17.08 14.31
CA ILE A 153 9.77 -17.45 13.38
C ILE A 153 10.68 -16.25 13.09
N ALA A 154 10.11 -15.06 13.04
CA ALA A 154 10.80 -13.83 12.68
C ALA A 154 10.19 -12.61 13.40
N VAL A 155 10.86 -11.48 13.32
CA VAL A 155 10.34 -10.16 13.67
C VAL A 155 10.38 -9.25 12.47
N GLY A 156 9.59 -8.18 12.43
CA GLY A 156 9.62 -7.29 11.29
C GLY A 156 8.85 -5.99 11.48
N PRO A 157 9.18 -4.96 10.66
CA PRO A 157 8.52 -3.67 10.71
C PRO A 157 7.41 -3.60 9.66
N TYR A 158 6.18 -3.35 10.12
CA TYR A 158 5.00 -3.24 9.27
C TYR A 158 4.09 -2.08 9.71
N PRO A 159 3.24 -1.56 8.82
CA PRO A 159 2.18 -0.65 9.22
C PRO A 159 1.24 -1.30 10.25
N ARG A 160 0.81 -0.53 11.22
CA ARG A 160 -0.10 -1.00 12.25
C ARG A 160 -1.41 -1.56 11.68
N ALA A 161 -1.92 -0.95 10.61
CA ALA A 161 -3.14 -1.42 9.94
C ALA A 161 -3.11 -2.90 9.54
N LEU A 162 -1.93 -3.42 9.17
CA LEU A 162 -1.78 -4.82 8.81
C LEU A 162 -1.66 -5.73 10.04
N ALA A 163 -1.23 -5.17 11.16
CA ALA A 163 -0.94 -5.90 12.40
C ALA A 163 -2.13 -5.96 13.36
N ASP A 164 -3.16 -5.15 13.17
CA ASP A 164 -4.25 -4.94 14.14
C ASP A 164 -4.95 -6.23 14.58
N ASP A 165 -5.32 -7.11 13.68
CA ASP A 165 -6.00 -8.36 14.02
C ASP A 165 -5.13 -9.26 14.91
N PHE A 166 -3.82 -9.28 14.63
CA PHE A 166 -2.86 -10.05 15.43
C PHE A 166 -2.57 -9.38 16.79
N LEU A 167 -2.57 -8.04 16.86
CA LEU A 167 -2.45 -7.29 18.11
C LEU A 167 -3.67 -7.51 19.01
N GLN A 168 -4.87 -7.39 18.44
CA GLN A 168 -6.14 -7.57 19.16
C GLN A 168 -6.32 -9.01 19.67
N SER A 169 -5.87 -9.99 18.90
CA SER A 169 -5.91 -11.40 19.31
C SER A 169 -4.77 -11.80 20.26
N GLY A 170 -3.86 -10.87 20.57
CA GLY A 170 -2.74 -11.12 21.48
C GLY A 170 -1.65 -12.05 20.93
N GLN A 171 -1.58 -12.24 19.61
CA GLN A 171 -0.57 -13.11 18.98
C GLN A 171 0.77 -12.41 18.78
N ILE A 172 0.74 -11.10 18.56
CA ILE A 172 1.93 -10.27 18.42
C ILE A 172 1.88 -9.06 19.35
N VAL A 173 3.05 -8.46 19.56
CA VAL A 173 3.22 -7.24 20.35
C VAL A 173 4.26 -6.35 19.68
N GLU A 174 4.06 -5.04 19.80
CA GLU A 174 5.04 -4.05 19.36
C GLU A 174 6.27 -4.07 20.30
N PHE A 175 7.46 -3.87 19.74
CA PHE A 175 8.70 -3.69 20.48
C PHE A 175 9.59 -2.65 19.81
N ASP A 176 10.60 -2.15 20.52
CA ASP A 176 11.55 -1.17 19.99
C ASP A 176 12.96 -1.77 19.91
N PRO A 177 13.48 -2.06 18.72
CA PRO A 177 14.87 -2.50 18.54
C PRO A 177 15.88 -1.34 18.51
N GLY A 178 15.47 -0.14 18.91
CA GLY A 178 16.30 1.07 18.93
C GLY A 178 16.32 1.86 17.62
N PHE A 179 15.47 1.56 16.66
CA PHE A 179 15.26 2.35 15.47
C PHE A 179 13.93 2.03 14.77
N ARG A 180 13.42 3.01 13.99
CA ARG A 180 12.27 2.83 13.11
C ARG A 180 12.68 3.06 11.67
N PRO A 181 12.24 2.22 10.72
CA PRO A 181 12.39 2.50 9.30
C PRO A 181 11.61 3.76 8.88
N ARG A 182 11.96 4.31 7.73
CA ARG A 182 11.21 5.44 7.18
C ARG A 182 9.76 5.04 6.88
N PRO A 183 8.81 5.98 7.03
CA PRO A 183 7.43 5.76 6.62
C PRO A 183 7.32 5.39 5.13
N LEU A 184 6.29 4.65 4.79
CA LEU A 184 5.95 4.31 3.41
C LEU A 184 5.13 5.44 2.81
N ALA A 185 5.68 6.14 1.83
CA ALA A 185 4.98 7.19 1.10
C ALA A 185 4.25 6.62 -0.11
N PHE A 186 2.97 6.93 -0.25
CA PHE A 186 2.09 6.45 -1.32
C PHE A 186 1.56 7.58 -2.19
N THR A 187 1.26 7.25 -3.44
CA THR A 187 0.54 8.11 -4.37
C THR A 187 -0.57 7.34 -5.07
N ALA A 188 -1.64 8.05 -5.43
CA ALA A 188 -2.55 7.62 -6.48
C ALA A 188 -1.99 8.15 -7.80
N SER A 189 -1.61 7.26 -8.71
CA SER A 189 -0.91 7.62 -9.92
C SER A 189 -1.64 7.10 -11.15
N TYR A 190 -1.73 7.93 -12.19
CA TYR A 190 -2.41 7.61 -13.43
C TYR A 190 -1.78 8.35 -14.61
N LEU A 191 -2.04 7.88 -15.84
CA LEU A 191 -1.55 8.54 -17.05
C LEU A 191 -2.38 9.79 -17.33
N SER A 192 -1.71 10.92 -17.60
CA SER A 192 -2.34 12.20 -17.93
C SER A 192 -3.04 12.19 -19.28
N GLU A 193 -2.57 11.33 -20.20
CA GLU A 193 -3.11 11.23 -21.56
C GLU A 193 -3.40 9.77 -21.96
N PRO A 194 -4.53 9.47 -22.62
CA PRO A 194 -5.65 10.38 -22.85
C PRO A 194 -6.36 10.75 -21.54
N ARG A 195 -6.82 12.00 -21.45
CA ARG A 195 -7.50 12.48 -20.23
C ARG A 195 -8.77 11.67 -19.96
N SER A 196 -8.93 11.22 -18.72
CA SER A 196 -10.10 10.49 -18.25
C SER A 196 -10.67 11.12 -16.99
N PHE A 197 -11.86 11.71 -17.12
CA PHE A 197 -12.55 12.27 -15.96
C PHE A 197 -12.84 11.23 -14.88
N LEU A 198 -13.18 10.00 -15.26
CA LEU A 198 -13.36 8.89 -14.33
C LEU A 198 -12.12 8.67 -13.47
N VAL A 199 -10.95 8.61 -14.11
CA VAL A 199 -9.67 8.33 -13.40
C VAL A 199 -9.27 9.51 -12.51
N GLU A 200 -9.34 10.75 -13.03
CA GLU A 200 -9.04 11.96 -12.26
C GLU A 200 -9.93 12.05 -11.02
N ASN A 201 -11.25 11.93 -11.19
CA ASN A 201 -12.18 12.00 -10.08
C ASN A 201 -11.99 10.84 -9.09
N SER A 202 -11.68 9.64 -9.58
CA SER A 202 -11.39 8.48 -8.71
C SER A 202 -10.14 8.68 -7.86
N SER A 203 -9.12 9.38 -8.39
CA SER A 203 -7.92 9.71 -7.62
C SER A 203 -8.22 10.67 -6.48
N GLU A 204 -9.13 11.64 -6.68
CA GLU A 204 -9.58 12.55 -5.61
C GLU A 204 -10.45 11.83 -4.57
N ILE A 205 -11.37 10.95 -4.99
CA ILE A 205 -12.15 10.10 -4.06
C ILE A 205 -11.19 9.29 -3.17
N ALA A 206 -10.17 8.69 -3.77
CA ALA A 206 -9.19 7.91 -3.03
C ALA A 206 -8.40 8.77 -2.03
N ARG A 207 -8.03 10.00 -2.42
CA ARG A 207 -7.34 10.93 -1.54
C ARG A 207 -8.21 11.33 -0.34
N GLU A 208 -9.47 11.68 -0.57
CA GLU A 208 -10.42 12.02 0.49
C GLU A 208 -10.61 10.84 1.45
N VAL A 209 -10.88 9.65 0.94
CA VAL A 209 -11.04 8.43 1.74
C VAL A 209 -9.79 8.13 2.55
N ALA A 210 -8.60 8.24 1.94
CA ALA A 210 -7.34 7.99 2.62
C ALA A 210 -7.07 8.98 3.75
N LEU A 211 -7.39 10.27 3.56
CA LEU A 211 -7.26 11.30 4.58
C LEU A 211 -8.23 11.07 5.75
N ASP A 212 -9.48 10.73 5.47
CA ASP A 212 -10.49 10.44 6.50
C ASP A 212 -10.10 9.19 7.29
N TRP A 213 -9.60 8.16 6.60
CA TRP A 213 -9.11 6.95 7.23
C TRP A 213 -7.91 7.23 8.13
N ASP A 214 -6.90 7.97 7.65
CA ASP A 214 -5.71 8.33 8.43
C ASP A 214 -6.06 9.17 9.66
N ALA A 215 -7.01 10.10 9.55
CA ALA A 215 -7.48 10.92 10.67
C ALA A 215 -8.23 10.11 11.75
N SER A 216 -8.92 9.03 11.36
CA SER A 216 -9.70 8.17 12.25
C SER A 216 -8.89 6.99 12.80
N TYR A 217 -7.74 6.67 12.17
CA TYR A 217 -6.94 5.51 12.53
C TYR A 217 -6.01 5.83 13.72
N PRO A 218 -5.99 5.01 14.80
CA PRO A 218 -5.09 5.23 15.94
C PRO A 218 -3.63 5.01 15.51
N ARG A 219 -2.80 6.01 15.78
CA ARG A 219 -1.35 5.98 15.55
C ARG A 219 -0.59 5.34 16.70
#